data_428963d21bf8918318524baae304dc9d
#
_entry.id   428963d21bf8918318524baae304dc9d
#
_cell.length_a   1.000
_cell.length_b   1.000
_cell.length_c   1.000
_cell.angle_alpha   90.00
_cell.angle_beta   90.00
_cell.angle_gamma   90.00
#
_symmetry.space_group_name_H-M   'P 1'
#
loop_
_entity.id
_entity.type
_entity.pdbx_description
1 polymer ?
#
loop_
_entity_poly.entity_id
_entity_poly.type
_entity_poly.pdbx_seq_one_letter_code
_entity_poly.pdbx_strand_id
1 'polypeptide(L)'
;AMACSRPVCRLNSSFRGHRTGAELTVKNQDEIINQPPDGAGPPDSAALNNNDNGIPPDIFSIVPVRAQPNHHRPPMSLPRFIALIPAAGVGSRMGVSVPKQYALLAGKPMIQHVMQTFADTPLIDEVYVVVSADDDYIADLPPMPRTRILRCGGATRQQSVTNGLKAIQQDVDPEDWVLVHDAARPGLTHELIEKLIAFVKDDPVGGLLAVPVVDTIKRSDGHAHVEQTVSREHLWAAQTPQMFRHAQLLAALQSSESITDEASAFERVGLKPRLVEGSPRNFKVTLPEDMLLAELYLKGSA
;
A
#
# COMPACT_ATOMS: atom_id res chain seq x y z
N ALA A 1 12.04 -48.73 38.00
CA ALA A 1 10.74 -49.39 38.13
C ALA A 1 9.72 -48.39 38.70
N MET A 2 8.92 -47.78 37.86
CA MET A 2 7.57 -47.28 38.19
C MET A 2 6.95 -46.78 36.88
N ALA A 3 5.98 -47.53 36.41
CA ALA A 3 5.13 -47.23 35.30
C ALA A 3 4.11 -46.16 35.71
N CYS A 4 3.86 -45.18 34.87
CA CYS A 4 2.71 -44.29 34.99
C CYS A 4 1.91 -44.29 33.71
N SER A 5 0.70 -44.75 33.82
CA SER A 5 -0.31 -45.04 32.82
C SER A 5 -0.96 -43.78 32.25
N ARG A 6 -1.23 -43.80 30.94
CA ARG A 6 -2.04 -42.79 30.23
C ARG A 6 -3.53 -43.05 30.46
N PRO A 7 -4.39 -42.01 30.53
CA PRO A 7 -5.83 -42.19 30.34
C PRO A 7 -6.22 -42.00 28.85
N VAL A 8 -6.94 -43.02 28.35
CA VAL A 8 -7.63 -43.03 27.06
C VAL A 8 -8.94 -42.29 27.22
N CYS A 9 -9.18 -41.25 26.45
CA CYS A 9 -10.49 -40.59 26.34
C CYS A 9 -11.30 -41.26 25.26
N ARG A 10 -12.38 -41.97 25.64
CA ARG A 10 -13.37 -42.57 24.75
C ARG A 10 -14.37 -41.49 24.30
N LEU A 11 -14.56 -41.38 22.99
CA LEU A 11 -15.68 -40.71 22.38
C LEU A 11 -16.94 -41.59 22.54
N ASN A 12 -17.98 -41.03 23.17
CA ASN A 12 -19.30 -41.70 23.28
C ASN A 12 -20.21 -41.06 22.23
N SER A 13 -20.56 -41.88 21.25
CA SER A 13 -21.58 -41.62 20.23
C SER A 13 -22.98 -42.00 20.77
N SER A 14 -23.91 -41.06 20.86
CA SER A 14 -25.35 -41.35 20.74
C SER A 14 -26.16 -40.06 20.68
N PHE A 15 -26.59 -39.66 19.49
CA PHE A 15 -27.82 -38.90 19.35
C PHE A 15 -28.71 -39.58 18.30
N ARG A 16 -29.79 -40.19 18.76
CA ARG A 16 -30.89 -40.70 17.96
C ARG A 16 -31.84 -39.55 17.63
N GLY A 17 -32.32 -39.63 16.42
CA GLY A 17 -33.13 -38.78 15.65
C GLY A 17 -34.49 -38.33 16.20
N HIS A 18 -34.98 -37.32 15.52
CA HIS A 18 -36.43 -37.24 15.15
C HIS A 18 -36.51 -36.52 13.80
N ARG A 19 -37.12 -37.24 12.85
CA ARG A 19 -37.58 -36.70 11.55
C ARG A 19 -38.91 -35.98 11.79
N THR A 20 -39.03 -34.76 11.29
CA THR A 20 -40.30 -34.23 10.80
C THR A 20 -40.02 -33.51 9.48
N GLY A 21 -40.67 -33.98 8.43
CA GLY A 21 -40.56 -33.44 7.10
C GLY A 21 -41.29 -32.11 6.94
N ALA A 22 -40.74 -31.29 6.11
CA ALA A 22 -41.44 -30.24 5.40
C ALA A 22 -40.89 -30.23 3.97
N GLU A 23 -41.70 -30.76 3.05
CA GLU A 23 -41.52 -30.59 1.62
C GLU A 23 -41.69 -29.11 1.26
N LEU A 24 -40.67 -28.51 0.70
CA LEU A 24 -40.76 -27.21 0.01
C LEU A 24 -40.73 -27.46 -1.49
N THR A 25 -41.91 -27.39 -2.07
CA THR A 25 -42.20 -27.46 -3.51
C THR A 25 -41.58 -26.23 -4.18
N VAL A 26 -40.61 -26.46 -5.04
CA VAL A 26 -40.09 -25.44 -5.96
C VAL A 26 -41.04 -25.35 -7.14
N LYS A 27 -41.72 -24.23 -7.32
CA LYS A 27 -42.43 -23.88 -8.54
C LYS A 27 -41.47 -23.26 -9.53
N ASN A 28 -41.27 -23.96 -10.64
CA ASN A 28 -40.78 -23.40 -11.89
C ASN A 28 -41.77 -22.35 -12.39
N GLN A 29 -41.27 -21.17 -12.79
CA GLN A 29 -41.97 -20.30 -13.72
C GLN A 29 -41.08 -20.08 -14.93
N ASP A 30 -41.60 -20.56 -16.03
CA ASP A 30 -41.07 -20.53 -17.38
C ASP A 30 -41.19 -19.15 -18.01
N GLU A 31 -40.25 -18.88 -18.92
CA GLU A 31 -40.35 -18.15 -20.19
C GLU A 31 -41.08 -16.79 -20.26
N ILE A 32 -40.29 -15.76 -20.53
CA ILE A 32 -40.76 -14.69 -21.41
C ILE A 32 -39.71 -14.51 -22.54
N ILE A 33 -40.08 -15.01 -23.71
CA ILE A 33 -39.47 -14.79 -25.00
C ILE A 33 -39.86 -13.39 -25.44
N ASN A 34 -38.85 -12.48 -25.67
CA ASN A 34 -39.08 -11.27 -26.44
C ASN A 34 -38.23 -11.34 -27.73
N GLN A 35 -38.94 -11.48 -28.85
CA GLN A 35 -38.42 -11.34 -30.21
C GLN A 35 -38.16 -9.85 -30.53
N PRO A 36 -37.10 -9.54 -31.28
CA PRO A 36 -36.86 -8.20 -31.82
C PRO A 36 -37.72 -7.97 -33.10
N PRO A 37 -38.10 -6.71 -33.44
CA PRO A 37 -38.81 -6.41 -34.66
C PRO A 37 -37.85 -6.37 -35.86
N ASP A 38 -38.33 -6.89 -36.98
CA ASP A 38 -37.73 -6.89 -38.29
C ASP A 38 -37.61 -5.46 -38.89
N GLY A 39 -36.54 -5.25 -39.61
CA GLY A 39 -36.54 -4.30 -40.73
C GLY A 39 -35.57 -3.13 -40.66
N ALA A 40 -34.34 -3.31 -41.14
CA ALA A 40 -33.62 -2.33 -41.94
C ALA A 40 -32.40 -3.00 -42.60
N GLY A 41 -32.29 -2.94 -43.90
CA GLY A 41 -31.24 -3.53 -44.69
C GLY A 41 -29.85 -2.85 -44.54
N PRO A 42 -28.81 -3.46 -45.09
CA PRO A 42 -27.43 -3.08 -44.83
C PRO A 42 -27.01 -1.85 -45.66
N PRO A 43 -26.25 -0.92 -45.09
CA PRO A 43 -25.46 0.01 -45.89
C PRO A 43 -24.07 -0.57 -46.19
N ASP A 44 -23.59 -0.14 -47.34
CA ASP A 44 -22.46 -0.55 -48.12
C ASP A 44 -21.12 -0.68 -47.39
N SER A 45 -20.35 -1.64 -47.90
CA SER A 45 -18.93 -1.84 -47.68
C SER A 45 -18.08 -0.60 -47.97
N ALA A 46 -17.48 -0.03 -46.97
CA ALA A 46 -16.35 0.88 -47.09
C ALA A 46 -15.19 0.39 -46.20
N ALA A 47 -14.12 0.10 -46.91
CA ALA A 47 -12.76 -0.19 -46.54
C ALA A 47 -12.35 -0.04 -45.02
N LEU A 48 -12.00 -1.16 -44.40
CA LEU A 48 -11.19 -1.23 -43.20
C LEU A 48 -9.75 -0.86 -43.56
N ASN A 49 -9.32 0.32 -43.23
CA ASN A 49 -7.92 0.65 -43.08
C ASN A 49 -7.50 0.32 -41.65
N ASN A 50 -6.78 -0.78 -41.51
CA ASN A 50 -5.95 -1.07 -40.36
C ASN A 50 -4.78 -0.08 -40.33
N ASN A 51 -4.70 0.72 -39.30
CA ASN A 51 -3.51 1.14 -38.54
C ASN A 51 -3.84 2.46 -37.88
N ASP A 52 -4.08 2.41 -36.57
CA ASP A 52 -3.64 3.45 -35.68
C ASP A 52 -3.88 2.96 -34.23
N ASN A 53 -2.89 2.24 -33.72
CA ASN A 53 -2.63 2.21 -32.28
C ASN A 53 -2.02 3.58 -31.92
N GLY A 54 -2.81 4.64 -32.07
CA GLY A 54 -2.47 5.99 -31.70
C GLY A 54 -2.62 6.12 -30.18
N ILE A 55 -1.53 5.93 -29.45
CA ILE A 55 -1.34 6.56 -28.14
C ILE A 55 -1.48 8.06 -28.37
N PRO A 56 -2.40 8.77 -27.68
CA PRO A 56 -2.53 10.20 -27.85
C PRO A 56 -1.18 10.87 -27.52
N PRO A 57 -0.66 11.77 -28.37
CA PRO A 57 0.65 12.40 -28.19
C PRO A 57 0.76 13.31 -26.96
N ASP A 58 -0.31 13.52 -26.21
CA ASP A 58 -0.37 14.48 -25.11
C ASP A 58 -0.02 13.91 -23.72
N ILE A 59 0.27 12.59 -23.60
CA ILE A 59 0.65 12.00 -22.31
C ILE A 59 2.06 12.46 -21.88
N PHE A 60 2.91 12.85 -22.81
CA PHE A 60 4.21 13.47 -22.51
C PHE A 60 4.13 14.97 -22.21
N SER A 61 2.98 15.59 -22.42
CA SER A 61 2.75 17.02 -22.11
C SER A 61 2.36 17.27 -20.64
N ILE A 62 2.28 16.24 -19.80
CA ILE A 62 2.07 16.40 -18.35
C ILE A 62 3.41 16.75 -17.66
N VAL A 63 4.27 17.52 -18.28
CA VAL A 63 5.34 18.30 -17.64
C VAL A 63 5.89 19.25 -18.70
N PRO A 64 6.08 20.53 -18.40
CA PRO A 64 6.46 21.05 -17.11
C PRO A 64 5.50 22.10 -16.57
N VAL A 65 4.93 21.89 -15.42
CA VAL A 65 4.66 23.03 -14.57
C VAL A 65 6.04 23.62 -14.28
N ARG A 66 6.34 24.72 -14.93
CA ARG A 66 7.51 25.55 -14.63
C ARG A 66 7.34 26.04 -13.19
N ALA A 67 7.73 25.18 -12.23
CA ALA A 67 7.83 25.56 -10.83
C ALA A 67 8.80 26.74 -10.82
N GLN A 68 8.40 27.82 -10.21
CA GLN A 68 9.33 28.92 -9.97
C GLN A 68 10.50 28.35 -9.15
N PRO A 69 11.75 28.60 -9.54
CA PRO A 69 12.89 28.00 -8.83
C PRO A 69 12.87 28.46 -7.38
N ASN A 70 12.92 27.51 -6.50
CA ASN A 70 13.04 27.73 -5.06
C ASN A 70 14.34 28.49 -4.81
N HIS A 71 14.27 29.71 -4.31
CA HIS A 71 15.41 30.66 -4.20
C HIS A 71 16.50 30.22 -3.22
N HIS A 72 16.48 29.00 -2.68
CA HIS A 72 17.40 28.55 -1.63
C HIS A 72 18.35 27.42 -2.01
N ARG A 73 18.28 26.91 -3.25
CA ARG A 73 19.19 25.83 -3.69
C ARG A 73 19.96 26.24 -4.94
N PRO A 74 21.27 26.02 -4.99
CA PRO A 74 22.07 26.26 -6.21
C PRO A 74 21.62 25.32 -7.33
N PRO A 75 21.60 25.75 -8.60
CA PRO A 75 20.98 25.06 -9.73
C PRO A 75 21.64 23.73 -10.17
N MET A 76 22.53 23.13 -9.39
CA MET A 76 23.29 21.90 -9.68
C MET A 76 23.42 20.97 -8.46
N SER A 77 22.56 21.07 -7.47
CA SER A 77 22.63 20.13 -6.34
C SER A 77 21.96 18.77 -6.71
N LEU A 78 22.57 17.67 -6.28
CA LEU A 78 21.99 16.33 -6.46
C LEU A 78 20.61 16.25 -5.80
N PRO A 79 19.67 15.48 -6.39
CA PRO A 79 18.37 15.24 -5.78
C PRO A 79 18.50 14.67 -4.37
N ARG A 80 17.71 15.17 -3.43
CA ARG A 80 17.64 14.69 -2.05
C ARG A 80 16.71 13.47 -1.95
N PHE A 81 16.87 12.72 -0.86
CA PHE A 81 16.00 11.62 -0.50
C PHE A 81 15.20 11.99 0.75
N ILE A 82 13.89 12.03 0.62
CA ILE A 82 12.96 12.55 1.62
C ILE A 82 11.99 11.42 2.01
N ALA A 83 11.87 11.13 3.28
CA ALA A 83 10.88 10.20 3.78
C ALA A 83 9.55 10.93 4.07
N LEU A 84 8.43 10.36 3.63
CA LEU A 84 7.08 10.82 3.95
C LEU A 84 6.29 9.68 4.60
N ILE A 85 5.87 9.88 5.86
CA ILE A 85 5.21 8.86 6.67
C ILE A 85 3.76 9.28 6.94
N PRO A 86 2.76 8.79 6.19
CA PRO A 86 1.35 9.03 6.49
C PRO A 86 0.94 8.29 7.76
N ALA A 87 0.49 9.03 8.76
CA ALA A 87 0.14 8.55 10.08
C ALA A 87 -1.20 9.10 10.62
N ALA A 88 -2.06 9.68 9.77
CA ALA A 88 -3.32 10.30 10.17
C ALA A 88 -4.48 9.29 10.38
N GLY A 89 -4.28 8.00 10.09
CA GLY A 89 -5.32 6.98 10.23
C GLY A 89 -5.56 6.56 11.68
N VAL A 90 -6.83 6.41 12.07
CA VAL A 90 -7.20 5.97 13.43
C VAL A 90 -7.06 4.47 13.69
N GLY A 91 -6.80 3.65 12.67
CA GLY A 91 -6.50 2.22 12.84
C GLY A 91 -7.63 1.38 13.45
N SER A 92 -8.89 1.65 13.11
CA SER A 92 -10.13 1.12 13.70
C SER A 92 -10.21 -0.42 13.86
N ARG A 93 -9.41 -1.17 13.10
CA ARG A 93 -9.39 -2.65 13.13
C ARG A 93 -8.69 -3.26 14.35
N MET A 94 -7.94 -2.48 15.13
CA MET A 94 -7.20 -2.97 16.29
C MET A 94 -8.01 -2.99 17.60
N GLY A 95 -9.21 -2.36 17.62
CA GLY A 95 -10.10 -2.36 18.78
C GLY A 95 -9.52 -1.68 20.04
N VAL A 96 -8.47 -0.88 19.89
CA VAL A 96 -7.81 -0.16 20.99
C VAL A 96 -8.20 1.30 21.01
N SER A 97 -8.19 1.92 22.20
CA SER A 97 -8.51 3.33 22.42
C SER A 97 -7.47 4.31 21.87
N VAL A 98 -6.27 3.81 21.61
CA VAL A 98 -5.12 4.59 21.08
C VAL A 98 -4.97 4.28 19.58
N PRO A 99 -4.71 5.27 18.72
CA PRO A 99 -4.46 5.01 17.30
C PRO A 99 -3.31 4.03 17.11
N LYS A 100 -3.48 3.07 16.20
CA LYS A 100 -2.60 1.90 16.02
C LYS A 100 -1.10 2.26 15.94
N GLN A 101 -0.76 3.33 15.27
CA GLN A 101 0.64 3.77 15.10
C GLN A 101 1.32 4.16 16.42
N TYR A 102 0.55 4.45 17.47
CA TYR A 102 1.06 4.75 18.82
C TYR A 102 1.02 3.54 19.77
N ALA A 103 0.50 2.39 19.33
CA ALA A 103 0.56 1.15 20.11
C ALA A 103 2.03 0.80 20.42
N LEU A 104 2.29 0.40 21.65
CA LEU A 104 3.65 0.06 22.11
C LEU A 104 4.12 -1.25 21.46
N LEU A 105 5.30 -1.20 20.90
CA LEU A 105 6.01 -2.31 20.28
C LEU A 105 7.46 -2.30 20.81
N ALA A 106 7.88 -3.37 21.48
CA ALA A 106 9.20 -3.43 22.12
C ALA A 106 9.51 -2.20 23.01
N GLY A 107 8.51 -1.70 23.74
CA GLY A 107 8.65 -0.58 24.67
C GLY A 107 8.60 0.83 24.07
N LYS A 108 8.40 0.97 22.75
CA LYS A 108 8.26 2.27 22.06
C LYS A 108 7.01 2.26 21.18
N PRO A 109 6.36 3.41 20.92
CA PRO A 109 5.31 3.51 19.90
C PRO A 109 5.78 2.99 18.53
N MET A 110 4.92 2.26 17.82
CA MET A 110 5.27 1.64 16.53
C MET A 110 5.79 2.66 15.51
N ILE A 111 5.17 3.82 15.41
CA ILE A 111 5.61 4.91 14.53
C ILE A 111 7.03 5.40 14.88
N GLN A 112 7.42 5.36 16.15
CA GLN A 112 8.74 5.79 16.61
C GLN A 112 9.85 4.90 16.02
N HIS A 113 9.63 3.59 15.89
CA HIS A 113 10.58 2.70 15.23
C HIS A 113 10.77 3.10 13.75
N VAL A 114 9.68 3.38 13.04
CA VAL A 114 9.74 3.80 11.64
C VAL A 114 10.47 5.14 11.48
N MET A 115 10.10 6.14 12.29
CA MET A 115 10.75 7.45 12.28
C MET A 115 12.25 7.34 12.57
N GLN A 116 12.64 6.53 13.56
CA GLN A 116 14.02 6.31 13.95
C GLN A 116 14.83 5.69 12.79
N THR A 117 14.29 4.64 12.14
CA THR A 117 14.96 3.99 11.00
C THR A 117 15.30 5.00 9.90
N PHE A 118 14.36 5.87 9.53
CA PHE A 118 14.64 6.90 8.52
C PHE A 118 15.59 7.98 9.02
N ALA A 119 15.42 8.45 10.27
CA ALA A 119 16.27 9.48 10.84
C ALA A 119 17.74 9.02 11.01
N ASP A 120 17.96 7.74 11.24
CA ASP A 120 19.30 7.15 11.39
C ASP A 120 19.91 6.71 10.06
N THR A 121 19.14 6.67 8.95
CA THR A 121 19.68 6.36 7.62
C THR A 121 20.41 7.57 7.03
N PRO A 122 21.74 7.49 6.77
CA PRO A 122 22.53 8.64 6.33
C PRO A 122 22.12 9.22 4.99
N LEU A 123 21.55 8.39 4.09
CA LEU A 123 21.09 8.82 2.76
C LEU A 123 19.80 9.63 2.80
N ILE A 124 19.04 9.60 3.91
CA ILE A 124 17.80 10.36 4.04
C ILE A 124 18.11 11.77 4.54
N ASP A 125 17.73 12.76 3.78
CA ASP A 125 17.97 14.16 4.09
C ASP A 125 16.96 14.71 5.10
N GLU A 126 15.66 14.40 4.92
CA GLU A 126 14.58 14.86 5.79
C GLU A 126 13.51 13.80 5.94
N VAL A 127 12.80 13.82 7.07
CA VAL A 127 11.68 12.96 7.40
C VAL A 127 10.46 13.82 7.70
N TYR A 128 9.36 13.60 6.97
CA TYR A 128 8.09 14.25 7.22
C TYR A 128 7.06 13.24 7.68
N VAL A 129 6.39 13.54 8.79
CA VAL A 129 5.34 12.70 9.35
C VAL A 129 4.01 13.44 9.23
N VAL A 130 3.06 12.87 8.51
CA VAL A 130 1.74 13.47 8.28
C VAL A 130 0.76 12.90 9.27
N VAL A 131 0.29 13.73 10.20
CA VAL A 131 -0.70 13.38 11.22
C VAL A 131 -1.99 14.17 11.04
N SER A 132 -3.07 13.75 11.71
CA SER A 132 -4.31 14.53 11.78
C SER A 132 -4.06 15.89 12.43
N ALA A 133 -4.91 16.87 12.14
CA ALA A 133 -4.77 18.22 12.70
C ALA A 133 -4.88 18.21 14.25
N ASP A 134 -5.71 17.30 14.77
CA ASP A 134 -6.05 17.08 16.17
C ASP A 134 -5.29 15.91 16.82
N ASP A 135 -4.18 15.48 16.23
CA ASP A 135 -3.36 14.40 16.78
C ASP A 135 -2.55 14.88 17.98
N ASP A 136 -2.97 14.54 19.18
CA ASP A 136 -2.28 14.91 20.42
C ASP A 136 -1.15 13.95 20.78
N TYR A 137 -1.20 12.68 20.30
CA TYR A 137 -0.21 11.64 20.66
C TYR A 137 1.18 11.90 20.09
N ILE A 138 1.26 12.59 18.95
CA ILE A 138 2.56 12.88 18.31
C ILE A 138 3.45 13.79 19.18
N ALA A 139 2.83 14.63 20.02
CA ALA A 139 3.54 15.55 20.91
C ALA A 139 4.28 14.82 22.05
N ASP A 140 3.86 13.62 22.39
CA ASP A 140 4.48 12.80 23.44
C ASP A 140 5.74 12.07 22.95
N LEU A 141 6.00 12.07 21.63
CA LEU A 141 7.19 11.44 21.08
C LEU A 141 8.43 12.34 21.27
N PRO A 142 9.59 11.74 21.56
CA PRO A 142 10.82 12.52 21.60
C PRO A 142 11.13 13.13 20.23
N PRO A 143 11.64 14.36 20.20
CA PRO A 143 12.07 14.98 18.95
C PRO A 143 13.18 14.14 18.30
N MET A 144 13.12 14.00 16.98
CA MET A 144 14.12 13.27 16.20
C MET A 144 14.85 14.19 15.22
N PRO A 145 16.14 13.95 14.96
CA PRO A 145 16.90 14.71 13.99
C PRO A 145 16.22 14.69 12.61
N ARG A 146 16.27 15.79 11.89
CA ARG A 146 15.77 15.91 10.51
C ARG A 146 14.29 15.51 10.34
N THR A 147 13.49 15.53 11.43
CA THR A 147 12.09 15.12 11.40
C THR A 147 11.17 16.30 11.64
N ARG A 148 10.18 16.46 10.77
CA ARG A 148 9.14 17.50 10.86
C ARG A 148 7.76 16.86 10.88
N ILE A 149 6.87 17.39 11.72
CA ILE A 149 5.49 16.94 11.85
C ILE A 149 4.59 17.86 11.03
N LEU A 150 3.80 17.28 10.14
CA LEU A 150 2.83 17.97 9.30
C LEU A 150 1.41 17.63 9.77
N ARG A 151 0.70 18.61 10.30
CA ARG A 151 -0.68 18.45 10.80
C ARG A 151 -1.69 18.69 9.67
N CYS A 152 -1.57 17.91 8.58
CA CYS A 152 -2.37 18.06 7.37
C CYS A 152 -2.98 16.74 6.87
N GLY A 153 -3.11 15.75 7.74
CA GLY A 153 -3.72 14.46 7.40
C GLY A 153 -5.11 14.62 6.81
N GLY A 154 -5.46 13.74 5.88
CA GLY A 154 -6.77 13.69 5.23
C GLY A 154 -7.58 12.47 5.66
N ALA A 155 -8.83 12.37 5.16
CA ALA A 155 -9.74 11.27 5.47
C ALA A 155 -9.26 9.90 4.95
N THR A 156 -8.38 9.89 3.95
CA THR A 156 -7.78 8.67 3.38
C THR A 156 -6.26 8.74 3.42
N ARG A 157 -5.60 7.55 3.26
CA ARG A 157 -4.15 7.47 3.13
C ARG A 157 -3.66 8.29 1.92
N GLN A 158 -4.33 8.17 0.77
CA GLN A 158 -4.03 8.95 -0.43
C GLN A 158 -4.09 10.45 -0.16
N GLN A 159 -5.16 10.94 0.49
CA GLN A 159 -5.29 12.35 0.84
C GLN A 159 -4.18 12.82 1.79
N SER A 160 -3.83 12.01 2.79
CA SER A 160 -2.75 12.33 3.72
C SER A 160 -1.41 12.47 3.00
N VAL A 161 -1.08 11.56 2.08
CA VAL A 161 0.13 11.63 1.26
C VAL A 161 0.10 12.87 0.36
N THR A 162 -1.01 13.09 -0.36
CA THR A 162 -1.17 14.27 -1.25
C THR A 162 -1.05 15.59 -0.48
N ASN A 163 -1.66 15.68 0.70
CA ASN A 163 -1.56 16.87 1.54
C ASN A 163 -0.13 17.09 2.05
N GLY A 164 0.54 16.01 2.46
CA GLY A 164 1.94 16.06 2.87
C GLY A 164 2.85 16.57 1.75
N LEU A 165 2.72 16.01 0.54
CA LEU A 165 3.49 16.46 -0.63
C LEU A 165 3.25 17.94 -0.96
N LYS A 166 2.00 18.41 -0.88
CA LYS A 166 1.67 19.84 -1.07
C LYS A 166 2.29 20.71 0.02
N ALA A 167 2.25 20.27 1.27
CA ALA A 167 2.77 21.03 2.40
C ALA A 167 4.28 21.25 2.31
N ILE A 168 5.03 20.29 1.74
CA ILE A 168 6.49 20.39 1.59
C ILE A 168 6.92 20.96 0.23
N GLN A 169 6.02 21.29 -0.67
CA GLN A 169 6.31 21.66 -2.06
C GLN A 169 7.26 22.88 -2.18
N GLN A 170 7.28 23.74 -1.20
CA GLN A 170 8.20 24.90 -1.19
C GLN A 170 9.57 24.58 -0.58
N ASP A 171 9.66 23.50 0.18
CA ASP A 171 10.88 23.06 0.88
C ASP A 171 11.69 22.05 0.07
N VAL A 172 11.10 21.47 -1.00
CA VAL A 172 11.69 20.39 -1.80
C VAL A 172 11.76 20.78 -3.27
N ASP A 173 12.73 20.19 -3.97
CA ASP A 173 12.85 20.34 -5.42
C ASP A 173 11.87 19.37 -6.11
N PRO A 174 11.28 19.74 -7.27
CA PRO A 174 10.46 18.84 -8.07
C PRO A 174 11.12 17.49 -8.37
N GLU A 175 12.45 17.48 -8.50
CA GLU A 175 13.26 16.30 -8.80
C GLU A 175 13.78 15.57 -7.54
N ASP A 176 13.50 16.05 -6.33
CA ASP A 176 13.83 15.32 -5.11
C ASP A 176 13.03 14.02 -5.04
N TRP A 177 13.63 12.97 -4.50
CA TRP A 177 13.01 11.68 -4.32
C TRP A 177 12.21 11.64 -3.02
N VAL A 178 10.96 11.21 -3.10
CA VAL A 178 10.11 10.99 -1.93
C VAL A 178 9.88 9.49 -1.74
N LEU A 179 10.24 9.00 -0.55
CA LEU A 179 10.02 7.64 -0.10
C LEU A 179 8.77 7.63 0.81
N VAL A 180 7.63 7.20 0.29
CA VAL A 180 6.39 7.08 1.07
C VAL A 180 6.38 5.77 1.82
N HIS A 181 6.24 5.81 3.15
CA HIS A 181 6.29 4.60 3.98
C HIS A 181 5.19 4.56 5.03
N ASP A 182 4.54 3.39 5.17
CA ASP A 182 3.48 3.18 6.15
C ASP A 182 4.03 3.16 7.58
N ALA A 183 3.48 3.99 8.48
CA ALA A 183 3.78 3.98 9.93
C ALA A 183 3.54 2.61 10.60
N ALA A 184 2.82 1.71 9.93
CA ALA A 184 2.50 0.36 10.40
C ALA A 184 3.43 -0.73 9.85
N ARG A 185 4.62 -0.40 9.34
CA ARG A 185 5.64 -1.36 8.92
C ARG A 185 6.96 -1.14 9.70
N PRO A 186 6.97 -1.49 11.00
CA PRO A 186 8.12 -1.22 11.87
C PRO A 186 9.35 -2.10 11.55
N GLY A 187 9.21 -3.10 10.68
CA GLY A 187 10.29 -4.00 10.27
C GLY A 187 11.14 -3.48 9.11
N LEU A 188 11.01 -2.20 8.72
CA LEU A 188 11.91 -1.57 7.77
C LEU A 188 13.31 -1.45 8.36
N THR A 189 14.35 -1.68 7.56
CA THR A 189 15.75 -1.55 7.95
C THR A 189 16.48 -0.57 7.06
N HIS A 190 17.66 -0.09 7.52
CA HIS A 190 18.54 0.80 6.74
C HIS A 190 18.94 0.18 5.41
N GLU A 191 19.28 -1.11 5.41
CA GLU A 191 19.70 -1.84 4.22
C GLU A 191 18.59 -1.90 3.16
N LEU A 192 17.33 -2.01 3.58
CA LEU A 192 16.18 -1.99 2.65
C LEU A 192 15.98 -0.60 2.04
N ILE A 193 16.18 0.47 2.80
CA ILE A 193 16.12 1.86 2.29
C ILE A 193 17.26 2.08 1.28
N GLU A 194 18.48 1.75 1.66
CA GLU A 194 19.67 1.89 0.81
C GLU A 194 19.55 1.05 -0.47
N LYS A 195 19.04 -0.18 -0.36
CA LYS A 195 18.77 -1.04 -1.51
C LYS A 195 17.76 -0.40 -2.45
N LEU A 196 16.63 0.10 -1.94
CA LEU A 196 15.63 0.77 -2.76
C LEU A 196 16.25 1.97 -3.49
N ILE A 197 16.95 2.85 -2.78
CA ILE A 197 17.62 4.01 -3.36
C ILE A 197 18.59 3.58 -4.45
N ALA A 198 19.46 2.61 -4.19
CA ALA A 198 20.47 2.15 -5.13
C ALA A 198 19.87 1.65 -6.46
N PHE A 199 18.71 0.98 -6.39
CA PHE A 199 18.05 0.43 -7.58
C PHE A 199 17.15 1.43 -8.32
N VAL A 200 16.65 2.47 -7.63
CA VAL A 200 15.60 3.36 -8.17
C VAL A 200 16.10 4.76 -8.51
N LYS A 201 17.19 5.24 -7.91
CA LYS A 201 17.67 6.63 -8.09
C LYS A 201 17.90 7.06 -9.55
N ASP A 202 18.22 6.11 -10.43
CA ASP A 202 18.48 6.32 -11.85
C ASP A 202 17.30 5.83 -12.74
N ASP A 203 16.18 5.38 -12.14
CA ASP A 203 15.00 4.94 -12.86
C ASP A 203 14.13 6.16 -13.26
N PRO A 204 13.62 6.23 -14.49
CA PRO A 204 12.84 7.39 -14.94
C PRO A 204 11.45 7.48 -14.31
N VAL A 205 10.92 6.38 -13.77
CA VAL A 205 9.57 6.30 -13.19
C VAL A 205 9.61 6.31 -11.67
N GLY A 206 10.49 5.48 -11.10
CA GLY A 206 10.51 5.19 -9.68
C GLY A 206 10.26 3.72 -9.38
N GLY A 207 10.04 3.37 -8.11
CA GLY A 207 9.87 1.97 -7.73
C GLY A 207 9.45 1.77 -6.29
N LEU A 208 9.32 0.49 -5.92
CA LEU A 208 8.83 0.10 -4.60
C LEU A 208 9.51 -1.18 -4.11
N LEU A 209 9.55 -1.34 -2.79
CA LEU A 209 9.83 -2.65 -2.20
C LEU A 209 8.64 -3.58 -2.41
N ALA A 210 8.91 -4.83 -2.75
CA ALA A 210 7.90 -5.87 -2.87
C ALA A 210 8.51 -7.24 -2.60
N VAL A 211 7.70 -8.25 -2.27
CA VAL A 211 8.16 -9.63 -2.09
C VAL A 211 7.40 -10.56 -3.03
N PRO A 212 8.05 -11.56 -3.64
CA PRO A 212 7.36 -12.57 -4.44
C PRO A 212 6.30 -13.28 -3.60
N VAL A 213 5.16 -13.57 -4.21
CA VAL A 213 4.10 -14.36 -3.56
C VAL A 213 4.53 -15.83 -3.52
N VAL A 214 4.66 -16.39 -2.31
CA VAL A 214 5.10 -17.78 -2.10
C VAL A 214 3.96 -18.76 -1.90
N ASP A 215 2.80 -18.30 -1.42
CA ASP A 215 1.63 -19.14 -1.17
C ASP A 215 0.81 -19.40 -2.43
N THR A 216 -0.02 -20.45 -2.40
CA THR A 216 -1.00 -20.71 -3.46
C THR A 216 -2.14 -19.71 -3.33
N ILE A 217 -2.35 -18.89 -4.35
CA ILE A 217 -3.39 -17.85 -4.38
C ILE A 217 -4.70 -18.44 -4.91
N LYS A 218 -5.78 -18.22 -4.15
CA LYS A 218 -7.15 -18.57 -4.53
C LYS A 218 -7.97 -17.30 -4.76
N ARG A 219 -8.72 -17.26 -5.84
CA ARG A 219 -9.80 -16.28 -6.01
C ARG A 219 -11.08 -16.88 -5.47
N SER A 220 -11.85 -16.11 -4.69
CA SER A 220 -13.17 -16.54 -4.22
C SER A 220 -14.28 -15.96 -5.09
N ASP A 221 -15.43 -16.64 -5.07
CA ASP A 221 -16.69 -16.22 -5.72
C ASP A 221 -17.44 -15.09 -4.96
N GLY A 222 -16.86 -14.57 -3.87
CA GLY A 222 -17.52 -13.61 -2.98
C GLY A 222 -18.37 -14.26 -1.87
N HIS A 223 -18.62 -15.58 -1.92
CA HIS A 223 -19.35 -16.37 -0.93
C HIS A 223 -18.45 -17.35 -0.15
N ALA A 224 -17.15 -17.03 -0.08
CA ALA A 224 -16.12 -17.83 0.59
C ALA A 224 -15.87 -19.23 -0.02
N HIS A 225 -16.29 -19.48 -1.26
CA HIS A 225 -15.91 -20.66 -2.02
C HIS A 225 -14.77 -20.32 -3.00
N VAL A 226 -13.94 -21.32 -3.30
CA VAL A 226 -12.87 -21.16 -4.28
C VAL A 226 -13.44 -21.14 -5.69
N GLU A 227 -13.31 -20.02 -6.39
CA GLU A 227 -13.64 -19.90 -7.81
C GLU A 227 -12.51 -20.49 -8.66
N GLN A 228 -11.27 -20.08 -8.40
CA GLN A 228 -10.10 -20.58 -9.15
C GLN A 228 -8.78 -20.44 -8.36
N THR A 229 -7.80 -21.21 -8.79
CA THR A 229 -6.38 -20.99 -8.39
C THR A 229 -5.75 -20.02 -9.36
N VAL A 230 -5.18 -18.94 -8.84
CA VAL A 230 -4.43 -17.94 -9.62
C VAL A 230 -2.96 -18.36 -9.64
N SER A 231 -2.31 -18.36 -10.81
CA SER A 231 -0.86 -18.56 -10.87
C SER A 231 -0.17 -17.46 -10.07
N ARG A 232 0.75 -17.85 -9.21
CA ARG A 232 1.59 -16.90 -8.47
C ARG A 232 2.83 -16.44 -9.25
N GLU A 233 3.06 -17.00 -10.42
CA GLU A 233 4.15 -16.60 -11.30
C GLU A 233 4.01 -15.11 -11.62
N HIS A 234 5.10 -14.36 -11.41
CA HIS A 234 5.15 -12.89 -11.56
C HIS A 234 4.21 -12.10 -10.63
N LEU A 235 3.62 -12.71 -9.58
CA LEU A 235 2.89 -11.98 -8.55
C LEU A 235 3.83 -11.56 -7.42
N TRP A 236 3.70 -10.28 -7.04
CA TRP A 236 4.45 -9.67 -5.95
C TRP A 236 3.50 -9.00 -4.97
N ALA A 237 3.78 -9.14 -3.68
CA ALA A 237 3.09 -8.40 -2.64
C ALA A 237 3.81 -7.07 -2.41
N ALA A 238 3.15 -5.96 -2.77
CA ALA A 238 3.70 -4.62 -2.62
C ALA A 238 3.97 -4.27 -1.15
N GLN A 239 5.11 -3.65 -0.92
CA GLN A 239 5.49 -3.09 0.37
C GLN A 239 5.75 -1.60 0.23
N THR A 240 6.12 -0.96 1.32
CA THR A 240 6.70 0.39 1.35
C THR A 240 8.09 0.32 2.00
N PRO A 241 9.00 1.26 1.71
CA PRO A 241 8.82 2.50 0.97
C PRO A 241 8.53 2.31 -0.52
N GLN A 242 7.75 3.26 -1.06
CA GLN A 242 7.58 3.47 -2.48
C GLN A 242 8.22 4.82 -2.84
N MET A 243 9.11 4.83 -3.83
CA MET A 243 10.03 5.92 -4.10
C MET A 243 9.80 6.51 -5.48
N PHE A 244 9.45 7.81 -5.53
CA PHE A 244 9.13 8.54 -6.75
C PHE A 244 9.63 9.99 -6.67
N ARG A 245 9.80 10.66 -7.82
CA ARG A 245 10.07 12.11 -7.86
C ARG A 245 8.89 12.89 -7.29
N HIS A 246 9.17 13.92 -6.48
CA HIS A 246 8.13 14.71 -5.80
C HIS A 246 7.05 15.23 -6.77
N ALA A 247 7.46 15.90 -7.86
CA ALA A 247 6.49 16.48 -8.80
C ALA A 247 5.67 15.40 -9.52
N GLN A 248 6.30 14.31 -9.95
CA GLN A 248 5.62 13.20 -10.63
C GLN A 248 4.63 12.51 -9.70
N LEU A 249 5.02 12.24 -8.45
CA LEU A 249 4.17 11.62 -7.45
C LEU A 249 2.95 12.49 -7.16
N LEU A 250 3.15 13.78 -6.91
CA LEU A 250 2.05 14.71 -6.64
C LEU A 250 1.07 14.77 -7.82
N ALA A 251 1.56 14.86 -9.05
CA ALA A 251 0.73 14.88 -10.25
C ALA A 251 -0.06 13.57 -10.43
N ALA A 252 0.60 12.40 -10.26
CA ALA A 252 -0.04 11.09 -10.38
C ALA A 252 -1.17 10.91 -9.34
N LEU A 253 -0.93 11.31 -8.08
CA LEU A 253 -1.94 11.22 -7.01
C LEU A 253 -3.12 12.16 -7.22
N GLN A 254 -2.92 13.33 -7.81
CA GLN A 254 -3.97 14.30 -8.10
C GLN A 254 -4.85 13.89 -9.28
N SER A 255 -4.28 13.19 -10.27
CA SER A 255 -5.00 12.70 -11.46
C SER A 255 -5.75 11.39 -11.23
N SER A 256 -5.54 10.73 -10.09
CA SER A 256 -6.06 9.39 -9.82
C SER A 256 -7.13 9.40 -8.74
N GLU A 257 -8.32 8.87 -9.06
CA GLU A 257 -9.36 8.59 -8.08
C GLU A 257 -9.13 7.19 -7.51
N SER A 258 -9.26 7.04 -6.18
CA SER A 258 -9.27 5.73 -5.47
C SER A 258 -8.13 4.79 -5.86
N ILE A 259 -6.93 5.11 -5.39
CA ILE A 259 -5.74 4.26 -5.52
C ILE A 259 -5.50 3.42 -4.26
N THR A 260 -4.79 2.32 -4.39
CA THR A 260 -4.41 1.45 -3.26
C THR A 260 -3.07 1.86 -2.63
N ASP A 261 -2.14 2.30 -3.48
CA ASP A 261 -0.78 2.75 -3.11
C ASP A 261 -0.23 3.74 -4.15
N GLU A 262 0.98 4.25 -3.95
CA GLU A 262 1.59 5.23 -4.84
C GLU A 262 1.87 4.63 -6.23
N ALA A 263 2.36 3.38 -6.29
CA ALA A 263 2.66 2.70 -7.55
C ALA A 263 1.42 2.59 -8.45
N SER A 264 0.25 2.29 -7.89
CA SER A 264 -0.99 2.18 -8.65
C SER A 264 -1.43 3.49 -9.31
N ALA A 265 -1.01 4.65 -8.80
CA ALA A 265 -1.23 5.93 -9.47
C ALA A 265 -0.41 6.06 -10.77
N PHE A 266 0.83 5.57 -10.76
CA PHE A 266 1.68 5.53 -11.95
C PHE A 266 1.20 4.50 -12.97
N GLU A 267 0.75 3.33 -12.52
CA GLU A 267 0.18 2.29 -13.39
C GLU A 267 -1.04 2.79 -14.18
N ARG A 268 -1.89 3.61 -13.56
CA ARG A 268 -3.07 4.21 -14.22
C ARG A 268 -2.73 5.12 -15.39
N VAL A 269 -1.56 5.75 -15.38
CA VAL A 269 -1.07 6.57 -16.48
C VAL A 269 -0.13 5.79 -17.42
N GLY A 270 -0.12 4.45 -17.32
CA GLY A 270 0.62 3.56 -18.21
C GLY A 270 2.12 3.44 -17.88
N LEU A 271 2.57 3.98 -16.76
CA LEU A 271 3.95 3.84 -16.30
C LEU A 271 4.14 2.56 -15.50
N LYS A 272 5.38 2.07 -15.44
CA LYS A 272 5.71 0.77 -14.81
C LYS A 272 6.78 0.98 -13.73
N PRO A 273 6.37 1.20 -12.46
CA PRO A 273 7.30 1.30 -11.35
C PRO A 273 8.17 0.04 -11.20
N ARG A 274 9.44 0.23 -10.82
CA ARG A 274 10.39 -0.86 -10.63
C ARG A 274 10.10 -1.63 -9.34
N LEU A 275 10.05 -2.96 -9.42
CA LEU A 275 9.99 -3.82 -8.24
C LEU A 275 11.40 -4.05 -7.71
N VAL A 276 11.61 -3.79 -6.42
CA VAL A 276 12.84 -4.08 -5.69
C VAL A 276 12.51 -5.05 -4.59
N GLU A 277 13.25 -6.15 -4.52
CA GLU A 277 12.98 -7.19 -3.53
C GLU A 277 13.16 -6.68 -2.10
N GLY A 278 12.07 -6.69 -1.36
CA GLY A 278 11.96 -6.30 0.04
C GLY A 278 12.26 -7.47 0.99
N SER A 279 11.60 -7.46 2.15
CA SER A 279 11.77 -8.50 3.17
C SER A 279 10.42 -8.90 3.75
N PRO A 280 10.18 -10.20 4.04
CA PRO A 280 9.00 -10.63 4.80
C PRO A 280 8.91 -9.97 6.19
N ARG A 281 10.04 -9.53 6.78
CA ARG A 281 10.06 -8.79 8.05
C ARG A 281 9.43 -7.40 7.95
N ASN A 282 9.41 -6.80 6.74
CA ASN A 282 8.79 -5.50 6.47
C ASN A 282 7.28 -5.63 6.18
N PHE A 283 6.60 -6.54 6.89
CA PHE A 283 5.16 -6.72 6.76
C PHE A 283 4.39 -5.58 7.44
N LYS A 284 3.12 -5.43 7.05
CA LYS A 284 2.23 -4.41 7.64
C LYS A 284 1.52 -4.97 8.85
N VAL A 285 1.76 -4.41 10.01
CA VAL A 285 0.99 -4.70 11.24
C VAL A 285 -0.45 -4.26 11.01
N THR A 286 -1.38 -5.21 11.00
CA THR A 286 -2.79 -4.98 10.67
C THR A 286 -3.71 -5.51 11.77
N LEU A 287 -3.38 -6.65 12.35
CA LEU A 287 -4.12 -7.34 13.39
C LEU A 287 -3.33 -7.31 14.72
N PRO A 288 -4.00 -7.55 15.86
CA PRO A 288 -3.32 -7.60 17.18
C PRO A 288 -2.21 -8.65 17.26
N GLU A 289 -2.38 -9.82 16.65
CA GLU A 289 -1.36 -10.88 16.59
C GLU A 289 -0.11 -10.48 15.81
N ASP A 290 -0.22 -9.58 14.84
CA ASP A 290 0.92 -9.06 14.08
C ASP A 290 1.90 -8.31 15.00
N MET A 291 1.41 -7.72 16.09
CA MET A 291 2.24 -7.01 17.07
C MET A 291 3.28 -7.94 17.70
N LEU A 292 2.87 -9.15 18.09
CA LEU A 292 3.78 -10.14 18.68
C LEU A 292 4.88 -10.54 17.69
N LEU A 293 4.51 -10.76 16.45
CA LEU A 293 5.46 -11.10 15.39
C LEU A 293 6.44 -9.96 15.12
N ALA A 294 5.94 -8.72 15.04
CA ALA A 294 6.77 -7.55 14.87
C ALA A 294 7.77 -7.35 16.01
N GLU A 295 7.32 -7.59 17.26
CA GLU A 295 8.18 -7.49 18.45
C GLU A 295 9.31 -8.52 18.43
N LEU A 296 9.02 -9.76 18.03
CA LEU A 296 10.04 -10.81 17.87
C LEU A 296 11.10 -10.42 16.85
N TYR A 297 10.70 -9.85 15.71
CA TYR A 297 11.65 -9.39 14.69
C TYR A 297 12.53 -8.23 15.18
N LEU A 298 11.95 -7.27 15.88
CA LEU A 298 12.72 -6.13 16.43
C LEU A 298 13.72 -6.57 17.50
N LYS A 299 13.34 -7.50 18.37
CA LYS A 299 14.24 -8.05 19.41
C LYS A 299 15.33 -8.96 18.86
N GLY A 300 15.07 -9.67 17.76
CA GLY A 300 16.03 -10.56 17.10
C GLY A 300 16.99 -9.87 16.16
N SER A 301 16.87 -8.56 15.98
CA SER A 301 17.74 -7.71 15.15
C SER A 301 18.74 -6.90 15.99
N ALA A 302 18.78 -7.13 17.32
CA ALA A 302 19.68 -6.48 18.28
C ALA A 302 20.97 -7.30 18.49
#